data_15364475121f73f4e6c9c064e16e1c0f
#
_entry.id   15364475121f73f4e6c9c064e16e1c0f
#
_cell.length_a   1.000
_cell.length_b   1.000
_cell.length_c   1.000
_cell.angle_alpha   90.00
_cell.angle_beta   90.00
_cell.angle_gamma   90.00
#
_symmetry.space_group_name_H-M   'P 1'
#
loop_
_entity.id
_entity.type
_entity.pdbx_description
1 polymer ?
#
loop_
_entity_poly.entity_id
_entity_poly.type
_entity_poly.pdbx_seq_one_letter_code
_entity_poly.pdbx_strand_id
1 'polypeptide(L)'
;QCSKGKGDIDYFAPIVADAEAGFGGVLNAYELMKNMIEAGAAGVHFEDQLASAKKCGHMGGKVLVPTQDAVQKLTAARLAADTMGVPTVVLARTDANAAALMTSDVDEYDREFLTGGRTAEGFYETKAGIDQAISRGLAYAPYSDLLWCETAVPDLEEARVFAEAIKKEHPEQLLSYNCSPSFNWKKNLDDA
;
A
#
# COMPACT_ATOMS: atom_id res chain seq x y z
N GLN A 1 -13.03 22.83 -24.47
CA GLN A 1 -14.49 22.56 -24.67
C GLN A 1 -15.32 23.31 -23.64
N CYS A 2 -14.95 23.39 -22.37
CA CYS A 2 -15.68 24.16 -21.34
C CYS A 2 -15.78 25.63 -21.67
N SER A 3 -14.76 26.25 -22.28
CA SER A 3 -14.80 27.65 -22.71
C SER A 3 -15.79 27.94 -23.84
N LYS A 4 -16.39 26.91 -24.48
CA LYS A 4 -17.40 27.02 -25.53
C LYS A 4 -18.80 26.60 -25.08
N GLY A 5 -19.02 26.40 -23.77
CA GLY A 5 -20.30 25.97 -23.21
C GLY A 5 -20.80 24.61 -23.72
N LYS A 6 -19.90 23.77 -24.21
CA LYS A 6 -20.18 22.43 -24.70
C LYS A 6 -19.36 21.45 -23.90
N GLY A 7 -19.87 20.90 -22.81
CA GLY A 7 -19.21 19.87 -22.05
C GLY A 7 -20.09 19.29 -20.97
N ASP A 8 -20.49 18.10 -21.21
CA ASP A 8 -21.16 17.14 -20.31
C ASP A 8 -20.14 16.25 -19.57
N ILE A 9 -18.84 16.54 -19.73
CA ILE A 9 -17.77 15.79 -19.08
C ILE A 9 -17.28 16.59 -17.87
N ASP A 10 -17.44 16.03 -16.70
CA ASP A 10 -16.79 16.52 -15.49
C ASP A 10 -15.32 16.03 -15.52
N TYR A 11 -14.39 16.99 -15.58
CA TYR A 11 -12.95 16.71 -15.58
C TYR A 11 -12.35 16.67 -14.18
N PHE A 12 -13.14 16.95 -13.14
CA PHE A 12 -12.71 16.91 -11.75
C PHE A 12 -12.92 15.51 -11.14
N ALA A 13 -12.25 14.51 -11.72
CA ALA A 13 -12.26 13.15 -11.15
C ALA A 13 -11.59 13.15 -9.76
N PRO A 14 -12.08 12.32 -8.82
CA PRO A 14 -11.42 12.14 -7.52
C PRO A 14 -9.98 11.68 -7.68
N ILE A 15 -9.08 12.27 -6.90
CA ILE A 15 -7.65 11.93 -6.91
C ILE A 15 -7.33 11.09 -5.69
N VAL A 16 -6.72 9.91 -5.90
CA VAL A 16 -6.04 9.14 -4.87
C VAL A 16 -4.55 9.49 -4.95
N ALA A 17 -4.06 10.17 -3.92
CA ALA A 17 -2.69 10.66 -3.86
C ALA A 17 -1.73 9.62 -3.30
N ASP A 18 -0.48 9.64 -3.78
CA ASP A 18 0.60 8.80 -3.30
C ASP A 18 1.32 9.48 -2.12
N ALA A 19 1.18 8.93 -0.93
CA ALA A 19 1.92 9.36 0.26
C ALA A 19 3.20 8.54 0.49
N GLU A 20 3.55 7.66 -0.45
CA GLU A 20 4.70 6.77 -0.32
C GLU A 20 4.70 6.04 1.05
N ALA A 21 5.83 5.98 1.74
CA ALA A 21 5.94 5.41 3.08
C ALA A 21 5.65 6.43 4.21
N GLY A 22 5.00 7.55 3.89
CA GLY A 22 4.65 8.59 4.86
C GLY A 22 5.78 9.59 5.17
N PHE A 23 6.88 9.56 4.41
CA PHE A 23 8.07 10.43 4.56
C PHE A 23 8.69 10.46 5.97
N GLY A 24 8.52 9.39 6.73
CA GLY A 24 9.09 9.27 8.08
C GLY A 24 8.26 8.39 9.01
N GLY A 25 8.11 8.82 10.25
CA GLY A 25 7.35 8.11 11.27
C GLY A 25 5.86 8.50 11.28
N VAL A 26 5.19 8.11 12.38
CA VAL A 26 3.74 8.30 12.58
C VAL A 26 3.30 9.76 12.49
N LEU A 27 4.06 10.69 13.09
CA LEU A 27 3.74 12.12 13.04
C LEU A 27 3.90 12.70 11.63
N ASN A 28 4.88 12.20 10.85
CA ASN A 28 5.02 12.60 9.45
C ASN A 28 3.81 12.14 8.63
N ALA A 29 3.34 10.91 8.83
CA ALA A 29 2.15 10.39 8.15
C ALA A 29 0.90 11.21 8.49
N TYR A 30 0.72 11.61 9.76
CA TYR A 30 -0.38 12.48 10.18
C TYR A 30 -0.36 13.84 9.46
N GLU A 31 0.77 14.55 9.51
CA GLU A 31 0.89 15.86 8.87
C GLU A 31 0.82 15.79 7.35
N LEU A 32 1.40 14.74 6.74
CA LEU A 32 1.31 14.53 5.30
C LEU A 32 -0.15 14.30 4.88
N MET A 33 -0.90 13.48 5.61
CA MET A 33 -2.32 13.24 5.34
C MET A 33 -3.14 14.54 5.40
N LYS A 34 -2.90 15.41 6.39
CA LYS A 34 -3.53 16.74 6.46
C LYS A 34 -3.23 17.57 5.22
N ASN A 35 -1.97 17.65 4.83
CA ASN A 35 -1.55 18.41 3.65
C ASN A 35 -2.21 17.86 2.36
N MET A 36 -2.32 16.54 2.21
CA MET A 36 -2.99 15.92 1.07
C MET A 36 -4.49 16.26 1.05
N ILE A 37 -5.16 16.25 2.20
CA ILE A 37 -6.56 16.64 2.35
C ILE A 37 -6.75 18.13 1.99
N GLU A 38 -5.89 19.00 2.51
CA GLU A 38 -5.93 20.45 2.19
C GLU A 38 -5.70 20.71 0.70
N ALA A 39 -4.88 19.90 0.04
CA ALA A 39 -4.67 19.95 -1.40
C ALA A 39 -5.83 19.37 -2.23
N GLY A 40 -6.84 18.77 -1.58
CA GLY A 40 -8.05 18.26 -2.23
C GLY A 40 -8.00 16.78 -2.62
N ALA A 41 -7.11 15.99 -2.04
CA ALA A 41 -7.08 14.55 -2.27
C ALA A 41 -8.35 13.88 -1.74
N ALA A 42 -9.01 13.07 -2.58
CA ALA A 42 -10.18 12.28 -2.20
C ALA A 42 -9.80 10.97 -1.49
N GLY A 43 -8.61 10.48 -1.75
CA GLY A 43 -8.01 9.33 -1.08
C GLY A 43 -6.50 9.46 -1.03
N VAL A 44 -5.86 8.74 -0.12
CA VAL A 44 -4.40 8.73 0.02
C VAL A 44 -3.95 7.31 0.32
N HIS A 45 -2.93 6.82 -0.41
CA HIS A 45 -2.33 5.54 -0.08
C HIS A 45 -1.00 5.68 0.63
N PHE A 46 -0.78 4.78 1.59
CA PHE A 46 0.46 4.62 2.33
C PHE A 46 1.00 3.21 2.13
N GLU A 47 2.31 3.07 1.95
CA GLU A 47 2.99 1.79 1.80
C GLU A 47 3.87 1.45 3.00
N ASP A 48 4.15 0.15 3.17
CA ASP A 48 4.86 -0.39 4.33
C ASP A 48 6.39 -0.48 4.16
N GLN A 49 6.94 0.28 3.21
CA GLN A 49 8.38 0.38 3.05
C GLN A 49 9.03 1.35 4.07
N LEU A 50 10.32 1.14 4.32
CA LEU A 50 11.15 2.12 5.03
C LEU A 50 11.31 3.39 4.20
N ALA A 51 10.85 4.53 4.71
CA ALA A 51 10.81 5.80 3.96
C ALA A 51 12.18 6.23 3.42
N SER A 52 13.26 6.03 4.20
CA SER A 52 14.63 6.42 3.80
C SER A 52 15.26 5.51 2.74
N ALA A 53 14.71 4.32 2.51
CA ALA A 53 15.21 3.34 1.54
C ALA A 53 14.13 2.88 0.54
N LYS A 54 13.06 3.65 0.41
CA LYS A 54 11.91 3.34 -0.44
C LYS A 54 12.32 3.14 -1.89
N LYS A 55 11.78 2.10 -2.52
CA LYS A 55 11.96 1.76 -3.94
C LYS A 55 10.61 1.76 -4.66
N CYS A 56 10.65 2.08 -5.97
CA CYS A 56 9.49 1.90 -6.83
C CYS A 56 9.00 0.45 -6.81
N GLY A 57 7.70 0.24 -6.95
CA GLY A 57 7.03 -1.06 -6.87
C GLY A 57 7.67 -2.17 -7.70
N HIS A 58 8.24 -1.85 -8.86
CA HIS A 58 8.89 -2.81 -9.76
C HIS A 58 10.36 -3.11 -9.42
N MET A 59 10.96 -2.37 -8.49
CA MET A 59 12.38 -2.50 -8.15
C MET A 59 12.61 -3.49 -7.02
N GLY A 60 13.73 -4.21 -7.07
CA GLY A 60 14.23 -5.01 -5.96
C GLY A 60 14.88 -4.16 -4.86
N GLY A 61 15.19 -4.81 -3.73
CA GLY A 61 15.86 -4.15 -2.60
C GLY A 61 14.93 -3.32 -1.73
N LYS A 62 13.63 -3.57 -1.77
CA LYS A 62 12.65 -2.98 -0.86
C LYS A 62 12.90 -3.44 0.57
N VAL A 63 12.77 -2.52 1.52
CA VAL A 63 12.89 -2.79 2.95
C VAL A 63 11.56 -2.46 3.61
N LEU A 64 10.94 -3.46 4.24
CA LEU A 64 9.69 -3.27 4.99
C LEU A 64 9.98 -2.67 6.38
N VAL A 65 9.02 -1.91 6.88
CA VAL A 65 8.91 -1.64 8.32
C VAL A 65 8.11 -2.77 8.98
N PRO A 66 8.20 -2.96 10.31
CA PRO A 66 7.32 -3.89 11.03
C PRO A 66 5.84 -3.63 10.71
N THR A 67 5.04 -4.69 10.70
CA THR A 67 3.60 -4.60 10.43
C THR A 67 2.90 -3.56 11.32
N GLN A 68 3.23 -3.53 12.63
CA GLN A 68 2.66 -2.56 13.57
C GLN A 68 3.06 -1.11 13.30
N ASP A 69 4.27 -0.86 12.77
CA ASP A 69 4.67 0.49 12.37
C ASP A 69 3.81 1.01 11.21
N ALA A 70 3.49 0.14 10.25
CA ALA A 70 2.58 0.48 9.16
C ALA A 70 1.15 0.72 9.68
N VAL A 71 0.64 -0.13 10.57
CA VAL A 71 -0.66 0.04 11.24
C VAL A 71 -0.74 1.39 11.97
N GLN A 72 0.31 1.78 12.68
CA GLN A 72 0.36 3.07 13.37
C GLN A 72 0.29 4.25 12.39
N LYS A 73 0.95 4.17 11.24
CA LYS A 73 0.86 5.19 10.18
C LYS A 73 -0.54 5.28 9.60
N LEU A 74 -1.20 4.15 9.33
CA LEU A 74 -2.59 4.11 8.84
C LEU A 74 -3.55 4.73 9.88
N THR A 75 -3.35 4.40 11.16
CA THR A 75 -4.11 4.98 12.27
C THR A 75 -3.93 6.51 12.33
N ALA A 76 -2.70 7.00 12.15
CA ALA A 76 -2.40 8.42 12.12
C ALA A 76 -3.05 9.12 10.92
N ALA A 77 -3.05 8.48 9.76
CA ALA A 77 -3.72 9.00 8.56
C ALA A 77 -5.25 9.08 8.77
N ARG A 78 -5.86 8.05 9.37
CA ARG A 78 -7.29 8.09 9.73
C ARG A 78 -7.59 9.19 10.72
N LEU A 79 -6.78 9.33 11.78
CA LEU A 79 -6.94 10.40 12.78
C LEU A 79 -6.85 11.79 12.12
N ALA A 80 -5.97 11.99 11.14
CA ALA A 80 -5.87 13.24 10.41
C ALA A 80 -7.17 13.55 9.65
N ALA A 81 -7.72 12.57 8.92
CA ALA A 81 -9.00 12.72 8.22
C ALA A 81 -10.15 13.04 9.18
N ASP A 82 -10.22 12.33 10.30
CA ASP A 82 -11.26 12.52 11.32
C ASP A 82 -11.17 13.91 11.98
N THR A 83 -9.97 14.36 12.33
CA THR A 83 -9.77 15.69 12.94
C THR A 83 -10.05 16.83 11.99
N MET A 84 -9.86 16.62 10.68
CA MET A 84 -10.23 17.61 9.65
C MET A 84 -11.70 17.54 9.23
N GLY A 85 -12.42 16.49 9.65
CA GLY A 85 -13.83 16.29 9.32
C GLY A 85 -14.08 15.98 7.84
N VAL A 86 -13.10 15.39 7.14
CA VAL A 86 -13.18 15.03 5.73
C VAL A 86 -13.16 13.53 5.57
N PRO A 87 -14.12 12.89 4.87
CA PRO A 87 -14.18 11.45 4.68
C PRO A 87 -13.19 10.98 3.60
N THR A 88 -11.92 11.31 3.77
CA THR A 88 -10.86 10.92 2.84
C THR A 88 -10.57 9.43 2.95
N VAL A 89 -10.54 8.77 1.81
CA VAL A 89 -10.28 7.33 1.72
C VAL A 89 -8.82 7.05 2.10
N VAL A 90 -8.61 6.13 3.04
CA VAL A 90 -7.28 5.61 3.40
C VAL A 90 -7.06 4.27 2.72
N LEU A 91 -6.03 4.19 1.88
CA LEU A 91 -5.66 3.00 1.16
C LEU A 91 -4.32 2.48 1.71
N ALA A 92 -4.32 1.25 2.19
CA ALA A 92 -3.11 0.59 2.67
C ALA A 92 -2.48 -0.25 1.55
N ARG A 93 -1.23 0.04 1.22
CA ARG A 93 -0.44 -0.75 0.26
C ARG A 93 0.58 -1.59 1.00
N THR A 94 0.72 -2.85 0.61
CA THR A 94 1.84 -3.69 1.01
C THR A 94 2.75 -4.01 -0.14
N ASP A 95 4.05 -3.89 0.08
CA ASP A 95 5.12 -4.28 -0.84
C ASP A 95 5.74 -5.65 -0.51
N ALA A 96 5.16 -6.37 0.46
CA ALA A 96 5.70 -7.62 1.00
C ALA A 96 5.80 -8.75 -0.03
N ASN A 97 5.02 -8.69 -1.10
CA ASN A 97 5.10 -9.69 -2.18
C ASN A 97 6.49 -9.75 -2.85
N ALA A 98 7.21 -8.63 -2.89
CA ALA A 98 8.53 -8.54 -3.53
C ALA A 98 9.64 -8.03 -2.57
N ALA A 99 9.33 -7.76 -1.31
CA ALA A 99 10.29 -7.22 -0.36
C ALA A 99 10.95 -8.33 0.46
N ALA A 100 12.25 -8.49 0.30
CA ALA A 100 13.04 -9.52 0.99
C ALA A 100 13.80 -9.01 2.21
N LEU A 101 13.59 -7.75 2.63
CA LEU A 101 14.28 -7.12 3.75
C LEU A 101 13.29 -6.43 4.68
N MET A 102 13.67 -6.34 5.97
CA MET A 102 12.89 -5.71 7.02
C MET A 102 13.79 -4.97 8.02
N THR A 103 13.29 -3.90 8.61
CA THR A 103 14.06 -3.07 9.55
C THR A 103 14.24 -3.72 10.92
N SER A 104 13.32 -4.57 11.36
CA SER A 104 13.31 -5.13 12.73
C SER A 104 12.60 -6.49 12.78
N ASP A 105 12.94 -7.29 13.77
CA ASP A 105 12.38 -8.63 14.04
C ASP A 105 11.45 -8.67 15.27
N VAL A 106 11.06 -7.51 15.78
CA VAL A 106 10.31 -7.42 17.05
C VAL A 106 8.84 -7.77 16.92
N ASP A 107 8.27 -7.58 15.72
CA ASP A 107 6.85 -7.74 15.49
C ASP A 107 6.46 -9.22 15.35
N GLU A 108 5.46 -9.65 16.10
CA GLU A 108 4.99 -11.03 16.08
C GLU A 108 4.32 -11.42 14.75
N TYR A 109 3.70 -10.48 14.04
CA TYR A 109 3.10 -10.70 12.72
C TYR A 109 4.15 -11.04 11.66
N ASP A 110 5.38 -10.58 11.83
CA ASP A 110 6.44 -10.72 10.85
C ASP A 110 7.37 -11.92 11.12
N ARG A 111 7.35 -12.49 12.34
CA ARG A 111 8.30 -13.50 12.78
C ARG A 111 8.37 -14.75 11.92
N GLU A 112 7.25 -15.25 11.43
CA GLU A 112 7.19 -16.45 10.60
C GLU A 112 7.84 -16.28 9.23
N PHE A 113 7.98 -15.04 8.78
CA PHE A 113 8.58 -14.70 7.49
C PHE A 113 10.08 -14.41 7.58
N LEU A 114 10.64 -14.27 8.77
CA LEU A 114 12.07 -14.04 8.95
C LEU A 114 12.88 -15.30 8.62
N THR A 115 13.99 -15.12 7.87
CA THR A 115 14.87 -16.23 7.50
C THR A 115 16.00 -16.47 8.51
N GLY A 116 16.23 -15.50 9.41
CA GLY A 116 17.34 -15.49 10.36
C GLY A 116 18.63 -14.85 9.81
N GLY A 117 18.66 -14.50 8.52
CA GLY A 117 19.78 -13.77 7.90
C GLY A 117 19.71 -12.26 8.16
N ARG A 118 20.85 -11.59 8.00
CA ARG A 118 20.98 -10.12 8.08
C ARG A 118 21.95 -9.61 7.03
N THR A 119 21.62 -8.44 6.48
CA THR A 119 22.53 -7.73 5.56
C THR A 119 23.65 -7.01 6.32
N ALA A 120 24.68 -6.57 5.59
CA ALA A 120 25.76 -5.77 6.15
C ALA A 120 25.28 -4.43 6.76
N GLU A 121 24.20 -3.86 6.22
CA GLU A 121 23.54 -2.65 6.74
C GLU A 121 22.69 -2.94 8.00
N GLY A 122 22.50 -4.21 8.34
CA GLY A 122 21.77 -4.62 9.54
C GLY A 122 20.28 -4.89 9.34
N PHE A 123 19.77 -4.89 8.11
CA PHE A 123 18.41 -5.30 7.82
C PHE A 123 18.24 -6.80 8.00
N TYR A 124 17.08 -7.21 8.48
CA TYR A 124 16.70 -8.60 8.57
C TYR A 124 16.23 -9.12 7.22
N GLU A 125 16.62 -10.34 6.87
CA GLU A 125 16.12 -11.00 5.67
C GLU A 125 14.76 -11.64 5.94
N THR A 126 13.82 -11.48 5.00
CA THR A 126 12.47 -12.02 5.07
C THR A 126 12.09 -12.77 3.80
N LYS A 127 11.14 -13.70 3.93
CA LYS A 127 10.56 -14.43 2.81
C LYS A 127 9.54 -13.51 2.12
N ALA A 128 9.94 -12.92 1.00
CA ALA A 128 8.99 -12.23 0.13
C ALA A 128 7.95 -13.23 -0.42
N GLY A 129 6.77 -12.74 -0.75
CA GLY A 129 5.74 -13.54 -1.39
C GLY A 129 4.33 -13.23 -0.92
N ILE A 130 3.39 -13.88 -1.58
CA ILE A 130 1.97 -13.63 -1.40
C ILE A 130 1.50 -13.93 0.03
N ASP A 131 2.07 -14.92 0.70
CA ASP A 131 1.69 -15.27 2.08
C ASP A 131 2.00 -14.13 3.05
N GLN A 132 3.18 -13.50 2.91
CA GLN A 132 3.54 -12.32 3.71
C GLN A 132 2.65 -11.12 3.38
N ALA A 133 2.34 -10.93 2.09
CA ALA A 133 1.44 -9.86 1.67
C ALA A 133 0.02 -10.06 2.22
N ILE A 134 -0.47 -11.29 2.26
CA ILE A 134 -1.79 -11.63 2.86
C ILE A 134 -1.78 -11.37 4.36
N SER A 135 -0.76 -11.83 5.09
CA SER A 135 -0.63 -11.59 6.54
C SER A 135 -0.71 -10.10 6.86
N ARG A 136 0.02 -9.27 6.12
CA ARG A 136 -0.01 -7.81 6.26
C ARG A 136 -1.34 -7.21 5.83
N GLY A 137 -1.90 -7.65 4.72
CA GLY A 137 -3.22 -7.21 4.27
C GLY A 137 -4.31 -7.44 5.32
N LEU A 138 -4.32 -8.60 5.96
CA LEU A 138 -5.24 -8.90 7.05
C LEU A 138 -5.01 -7.99 8.27
N ALA A 139 -3.76 -7.69 8.60
CA ALA A 139 -3.44 -6.76 9.68
C ALA A 139 -3.84 -5.31 9.37
N TYR A 140 -3.82 -4.90 8.10
CA TYR A 140 -4.16 -3.52 7.67
C TYR A 140 -5.66 -3.32 7.45
N ALA A 141 -6.42 -4.37 7.15
CA ALA A 141 -7.85 -4.29 6.83
C ALA A 141 -8.67 -3.48 7.84
N PRO A 142 -8.50 -3.64 9.18
CA PRO A 142 -9.25 -2.85 10.16
C PRO A 142 -8.93 -1.35 10.17
N TYR A 143 -7.83 -0.93 9.53
CA TYR A 143 -7.29 0.44 9.59
C TYR A 143 -7.33 1.17 8.25
N SER A 144 -7.90 0.55 7.21
CA SER A 144 -7.97 1.12 5.86
C SER A 144 -9.31 0.83 5.19
N ASP A 145 -9.70 1.70 4.27
CA ASP A 145 -10.90 1.52 3.45
C ASP A 145 -10.63 0.59 2.27
N LEU A 146 -9.41 0.63 1.72
CA LEU A 146 -8.97 -0.23 0.63
C LEU A 146 -7.61 -0.86 0.94
N LEU A 147 -7.40 -2.06 0.40
CA LEU A 147 -6.10 -2.74 0.41
C LEU A 147 -5.54 -2.88 -1.00
N TRP A 148 -4.24 -2.73 -1.11
CA TRP A 148 -3.48 -2.90 -2.34
C TRP A 148 -2.24 -3.76 -2.08
N CYS A 149 -2.18 -4.93 -2.73
CA CYS A 149 -0.96 -5.71 -2.82
C CYS A 149 -0.17 -5.25 -4.06
N GLU A 150 1.00 -4.67 -3.86
CA GLU A 150 1.86 -4.24 -4.97
C GLU A 150 2.44 -5.44 -5.71
N THR A 151 2.34 -5.41 -7.04
CA THR A 151 2.85 -6.45 -7.94
C THR A 151 3.82 -5.87 -8.95
N ALA A 152 4.80 -6.66 -9.38
CA ALA A 152 5.78 -6.25 -10.38
C ALA A 152 5.34 -6.59 -11.83
N VAL A 153 4.46 -7.56 -11.97
CA VAL A 153 3.88 -8.02 -13.24
C VAL A 153 2.40 -8.33 -13.03
N PRO A 154 1.57 -8.25 -14.07
CA PRO A 154 0.17 -8.65 -13.94
C PRO A 154 0.08 -10.19 -13.82
N ASP A 155 -0.51 -10.63 -12.71
CA ASP A 155 -0.78 -12.04 -12.42
C ASP A 155 -2.18 -12.16 -11.82
N LEU A 156 -3.10 -12.74 -12.59
CA LEU A 156 -4.50 -12.87 -12.18
C LEU A 156 -4.66 -13.90 -11.05
N GLU A 157 -3.88 -14.96 -11.06
CA GLU A 157 -3.95 -15.98 -10.01
C GLU A 157 -3.44 -15.46 -8.67
N GLU A 158 -2.33 -14.73 -8.67
CA GLU A 158 -1.81 -14.06 -7.48
C GLU A 158 -2.83 -13.06 -6.93
N ALA A 159 -3.43 -12.25 -7.80
CA ALA A 159 -4.48 -11.29 -7.41
C ALA A 159 -5.70 -12.00 -6.81
N ARG A 160 -6.10 -13.15 -7.38
CA ARG A 160 -7.23 -13.97 -6.88
C ARG A 160 -6.91 -14.54 -5.49
N VAL A 161 -5.73 -15.13 -5.30
CA VAL A 161 -5.29 -15.70 -4.03
C VAL A 161 -5.31 -14.64 -2.92
N PHE A 162 -4.76 -13.46 -3.19
CA PHE A 162 -4.82 -12.33 -2.24
C PHE A 162 -6.26 -11.93 -1.93
N ALA A 163 -7.08 -11.73 -2.95
CA ALA A 163 -8.46 -11.29 -2.80
C ALA A 163 -9.30 -12.29 -2.00
N GLU A 164 -9.20 -13.58 -2.30
CA GLU A 164 -9.94 -14.64 -1.59
C GLU A 164 -9.56 -14.71 -0.12
N ALA A 165 -8.26 -14.60 0.19
CA ALA A 165 -7.78 -14.63 1.57
C ALA A 165 -8.30 -13.42 2.38
N ILE A 166 -8.24 -12.22 1.81
CA ILE A 166 -8.76 -11.02 2.48
C ILE A 166 -10.28 -11.10 2.64
N LYS A 167 -11.01 -11.45 1.57
CA LYS A 167 -12.48 -11.50 1.59
C LYS A 167 -13.05 -12.56 2.51
N LYS A 168 -12.30 -13.59 2.81
CA LYS A 168 -12.71 -14.64 3.76
C LYS A 168 -12.86 -14.10 5.18
N GLU A 169 -11.94 -13.25 5.62
CA GLU A 169 -11.92 -12.68 6.99
C GLU A 169 -12.60 -11.29 7.04
N HIS A 170 -12.52 -10.53 5.94
CA HIS A 170 -13.06 -9.18 5.79
C HIS A 170 -13.90 -9.08 4.50
N PRO A 171 -15.13 -9.62 4.46
CA PRO A 171 -15.94 -9.69 3.23
C PRO A 171 -16.21 -8.32 2.57
N GLU A 172 -16.36 -7.28 3.38
CA GLU A 172 -16.66 -5.92 2.92
C GLU A 172 -15.42 -5.11 2.50
N GLN A 173 -14.19 -5.63 2.80
CA GLN A 173 -12.97 -4.90 2.50
C GLN A 173 -12.83 -4.64 1.00
N LEU A 174 -12.69 -3.37 0.62
CA LEU A 174 -12.42 -3.01 -0.77
C LEU A 174 -10.96 -3.29 -1.13
N LEU A 175 -10.74 -3.67 -2.39
CA LEU A 175 -9.42 -4.00 -2.91
C LEU A 175 -9.08 -3.11 -4.11
N SER A 176 -7.81 -2.81 -4.27
CA SER A 176 -7.25 -2.08 -5.40
C SER A 176 -6.17 -2.91 -6.08
N TYR A 177 -6.06 -2.80 -7.40
CA TYR A 177 -5.04 -3.48 -8.18
C TYR A 177 -4.21 -2.50 -8.99
N ASN A 178 -2.93 -2.82 -9.15
CA ASN A 178 -1.97 -2.02 -9.89
C ASN A 178 -2.07 -2.31 -11.40
N CYS A 179 -2.70 -1.44 -12.15
CA CYS A 179 -2.78 -1.52 -13.61
C CYS A 179 -1.72 -0.62 -14.28
N SER A 180 -0.45 -0.81 -13.94
CA SER A 180 0.63 0.01 -14.45
C SER A 180 0.75 -0.08 -15.99
N PRO A 181 0.85 1.07 -16.70
CA PRO A 181 1.10 1.06 -18.14
C PRO A 181 2.51 0.54 -18.48
N SER A 182 3.42 0.47 -17.52
CA SER A 182 4.76 -0.10 -17.71
C SER A 182 4.78 -1.64 -17.69
N PHE A 183 3.69 -2.28 -17.29
CA PHE A 183 3.58 -3.72 -17.35
C PHE A 183 3.52 -4.20 -18.79
N ASN A 184 4.22 -5.30 -19.10
CA ASN A 184 4.06 -5.96 -20.38
C ASN A 184 2.83 -6.88 -20.34
N TRP A 185 1.64 -6.28 -20.47
CA TRP A 185 0.35 -6.97 -20.40
C TRP A 185 0.27 -8.14 -21.40
N LYS A 186 0.66 -7.92 -22.66
CA LYS A 186 0.62 -8.94 -23.73
C LYS A 186 1.53 -10.14 -23.50
N LYS A 187 2.58 -9.98 -22.66
CA LYS A 187 3.48 -11.08 -22.31
C LYS A 187 2.91 -11.95 -21.19
N ASN A 188 2.14 -11.36 -20.29
CA ASN A 188 1.76 -11.98 -19.02
C ASN A 188 0.29 -12.39 -18.94
N LEU A 189 -0.56 -11.89 -19.84
CA LEU A 189 -1.99 -12.24 -19.91
C LEU A 189 -2.34 -12.65 -21.34
N ASP A 190 -3.21 -13.65 -21.46
CA ASP A 190 -3.81 -14.07 -22.74
C ASP A 190 -4.90 -13.08 -23.16
N ASP A 191 -5.23 -13.06 -24.46
CA ASP A 191 -6.28 -12.20 -25.05
C ASP A 191 -7.71 -12.67 -24.70
N ALA A 192 -7.95 -13.15 -23.49
CA ALA A 192 -9.24 -13.68 -23.06
C ALA A 192 -10.13 -12.61 -22.41
#